data_734dc34ec18f1d2e25b38cf8a5a0ac6b
#
_entry.id   734dc34ec18f1d2e25b38cf8a5a0ac6b
#
_cell.length_a   1.000
_cell.length_b   1.000
_cell.length_c   1.000
_cell.angle_alpha   90.00
_cell.angle_beta   90.00
_cell.angle_gamma   90.00
#
_symmetry.space_group_name_H-M   'P 1'
#
loop_
_entity.id
_entity.type
_entity.pdbx_description
1 polymer ?
#
loop_
_entity_poly.entity_id
_entity_poly.type
_entity_poly.pdbx_seq_one_letter_code
_entity_poly.pdbx_strand_id
1 'polypeptide(L)'
;MGVYLYILGAGVNGTTPSKPLAKRIEEAYYYMSDNPDTLLRASCGKGPYESISEAECIKRELVKLGIDESRIILEDKSTSTIENLRFSKEIINDDSKHVGIITNSFHEYRAGLIAREAGYDKVYSVPAVTLFPVGIHYMLREFFGVVRLWMEYGRVIL
;
A
#
# COMPACT_ATOMS: atom_id res chain seq x y z
N MET A 1 -15.38 12.81 -7.80
CA MET A 1 -14.60 11.85 -8.64
C MET A 1 -13.90 10.92 -7.67
N GLY A 2 -14.33 9.66 -7.57
CA GLY A 2 -13.84 8.75 -6.52
C GLY A 2 -12.34 8.44 -6.72
N VAL A 3 -11.54 8.70 -5.69
CA VAL A 3 -10.12 8.31 -5.64
C VAL A 3 -10.02 6.97 -4.92
N TYR A 4 -9.30 6.03 -5.50
CA TYR A 4 -8.91 4.81 -4.79
C TYR A 4 -7.57 5.01 -4.12
N LEU A 5 -7.53 4.70 -2.83
CA LEU A 5 -6.33 4.79 -2.02
C LEU A 5 -5.85 3.38 -1.69
N TYR A 6 -4.62 3.06 -2.01
CA TYR A 6 -4.00 1.78 -1.65
C TYR A 6 -3.03 1.99 -0.51
N ILE A 7 -3.20 1.23 0.55
CA ILE A 7 -2.23 1.15 1.63
C ILE A 7 -1.44 -0.15 1.51
N LEU A 8 -0.14 -0.03 1.35
CA LEU A 8 0.76 -1.17 1.30
C LEU A 8 1.13 -1.62 2.71
N GLY A 9 1.22 -2.91 2.91
CA GLY A 9 1.58 -3.51 4.20
C GLY A 9 3.03 -3.27 4.62
N ALA A 10 3.24 -3.28 5.93
CA ALA A 10 4.56 -3.09 6.55
C ALA A 10 4.76 -3.96 7.81
N GLY A 11 3.92 -4.98 7.98
CA GLY A 11 3.99 -5.96 9.06
C GLY A 11 3.08 -5.66 10.25
N VAL A 12 2.65 -6.74 10.89
CA VAL A 12 1.83 -6.74 12.11
C VAL A 12 2.54 -7.52 13.20
N ASN A 13 2.52 -7.01 14.42
CA ASN A 13 3.04 -7.70 15.62
C ASN A 13 1.85 -8.30 16.39
N GLY A 14 1.57 -9.58 16.16
CA GLY A 14 0.37 -10.23 16.68
C GLY A 14 -0.91 -9.63 16.06
N THR A 15 -1.56 -8.70 16.73
CA THR A 15 -2.75 -7.96 16.27
C THR A 15 -2.53 -6.46 16.18
N THR A 16 -1.32 -5.97 16.46
CA THR A 16 -0.98 -4.55 16.53
C THR A 16 -0.13 -4.15 15.31
N PRO A 17 -0.38 -3.02 14.66
CA PRO A 17 0.44 -2.61 13.52
C PRO A 17 1.89 -2.34 13.94
N SER A 18 2.83 -2.71 13.08
CA SER A 18 4.22 -2.27 13.24
C SER A 18 4.31 -0.75 13.19
N LYS A 19 5.42 -0.16 13.67
CA LYS A 19 5.62 1.30 13.62
C LYS A 19 5.48 1.88 12.20
N PRO A 20 6.06 1.28 11.15
CA PRO A 20 5.85 1.75 9.78
C PRO A 20 4.39 1.62 9.32
N LEU A 21 3.72 0.52 9.66
CA LEU A 21 2.31 0.33 9.29
C LEU A 21 1.41 1.34 10.00
N ALA A 22 1.66 1.62 11.28
CA ALA A 22 0.90 2.63 12.03
C ALA A 22 0.99 4.02 11.38
N LYS A 23 2.17 4.40 10.87
CA LYS A 23 2.34 5.67 10.15
C LYS A 23 1.61 5.72 8.80
N ARG A 24 1.52 4.59 8.10
CA ARG A 24 0.69 4.50 6.88
C ARG A 24 -0.79 4.59 7.20
N ILE A 25 -1.26 3.97 8.29
CA ILE A 25 -2.65 4.05 8.74
C ILE A 25 -3.01 5.48 9.15
N GLU A 26 -2.12 6.17 9.86
CA GLU A 26 -2.30 7.57 10.24
C GLU A 26 -2.45 8.47 8.99
N GLU A 27 -1.61 8.30 7.98
CA GLU A 27 -1.69 9.04 6.73
C GLU A 27 -2.98 8.73 5.96
N ALA A 28 -3.38 7.45 5.92
CA ALA A 28 -4.64 7.04 5.33
C ALA A 28 -5.84 7.71 6.01
N TYR A 29 -5.82 7.78 7.33
CA TYR A 29 -6.86 8.44 8.11
C TYR A 29 -7.00 9.92 7.74
N TYR A 30 -5.89 10.68 7.72
CA TYR A 30 -5.94 12.10 7.36
C TYR A 30 -6.43 12.29 5.93
N TYR A 31 -5.90 11.54 4.97
CA TYR A 31 -6.33 11.64 3.59
C TYR A 31 -7.82 11.33 3.41
N MET A 32 -8.33 10.27 4.03
CA MET A 32 -9.74 9.86 3.93
C MET A 32 -10.68 10.81 4.67
N SER A 33 -10.22 11.47 5.72
CA SER A 33 -10.98 12.48 6.47
C SER A 33 -11.17 13.74 5.63
N ASP A 34 -10.14 14.17 4.92
CA ASP A 34 -10.19 15.33 4.02
C ASP A 34 -10.90 15.02 2.69
N ASN A 35 -11.02 13.74 2.32
CA ASN A 35 -11.60 13.29 1.07
C ASN A 35 -12.69 12.22 1.31
N PRO A 36 -13.94 12.63 1.63
CA PRO A 36 -15.00 11.70 2.04
C PRO A 36 -15.41 10.68 0.97
N ASP A 37 -15.23 10.99 -0.31
CA ASP A 37 -15.55 10.09 -1.43
C ASP A 37 -14.45 9.05 -1.74
N THR A 38 -13.35 9.05 -0.99
CA THR A 38 -12.23 8.13 -1.18
C THR A 38 -12.57 6.74 -0.65
N LEU A 39 -12.31 5.72 -1.46
CA LEU A 39 -12.34 4.32 -1.05
C LEU A 39 -10.92 3.83 -0.80
N LEU A 40 -10.69 3.24 0.36
CA LEU A 40 -9.41 2.62 0.70
C LEU A 40 -9.43 1.14 0.36
N ARG A 41 -8.34 0.68 -0.25
CA ARG A 41 -8.05 -0.73 -0.37
C ARG A 41 -6.87 -1.10 0.52
N ALA A 42 -7.15 -1.88 1.53
CA ALA A 42 -6.16 -2.52 2.35
C ALA A 42 -5.79 -3.85 1.70
N SER A 43 -4.58 -3.92 1.16
CA SER A 43 -4.14 -5.06 0.39
C SER A 43 -2.84 -5.58 0.99
N CYS A 44 -2.94 -6.71 1.70
CA CYS A 44 -1.80 -7.53 2.14
C CYS A 44 -2.28 -8.80 2.82
N GLY A 45 -1.65 -9.89 2.46
CA GLY A 45 -1.88 -11.19 3.07
C GLY A 45 -1.40 -11.27 4.53
N LYS A 46 -1.46 -12.48 5.09
CA LYS A 46 -1.02 -12.79 6.44
C LYS A 46 0.39 -13.35 6.40
N GLY A 47 1.29 -12.72 7.13
CA GLY A 47 2.64 -13.23 7.35
C GLY A 47 2.66 -14.46 8.28
N PRO A 48 3.76 -15.24 8.29
CA PRO A 48 3.83 -16.50 9.05
C PRO A 48 3.75 -16.35 10.56
N TYR A 49 4.04 -15.16 11.09
CA TYR A 49 4.01 -14.86 12.53
C TYR A 49 2.91 -13.87 12.93
N GLU A 50 1.99 -13.58 12.03
CA GLU A 50 0.91 -12.63 12.24
C GLU A 50 -0.35 -13.38 12.69
N SER A 51 -1.04 -12.87 13.71
CA SER A 51 -2.31 -13.45 14.19
C SER A 51 -3.48 -13.08 13.28
N ILE A 52 -3.42 -11.89 12.67
CA ILE A 52 -4.39 -11.37 11.69
C ILE A 52 -3.64 -10.91 10.44
N SER A 53 -4.34 -10.79 9.31
CA SER A 53 -3.74 -10.20 8.11
C SER A 53 -3.46 -8.71 8.31
N GLU A 54 -2.48 -8.17 7.57
CA GLU A 54 -2.21 -6.74 7.60
C GLU A 54 -3.44 -5.94 7.14
N ALA A 55 -4.17 -6.43 6.14
CA ALA A 55 -5.41 -5.82 5.66
C ALA A 55 -6.47 -5.71 6.76
N GLU A 56 -6.66 -6.75 7.55
CA GLU A 56 -7.58 -6.74 8.69
C GLU A 56 -7.10 -5.78 9.80
N CYS A 57 -5.80 -5.72 10.06
CA CYS A 57 -5.23 -4.77 11.02
C CYS A 57 -5.50 -3.33 10.60
N ILE A 58 -5.24 -2.99 9.33
CA ILE A 58 -5.50 -1.66 8.75
C ILE A 58 -6.96 -1.28 8.93
N LYS A 59 -7.87 -2.18 8.55
CA LYS A 59 -9.32 -1.95 8.67
C LYS A 59 -9.71 -1.65 10.11
N ARG A 60 -9.31 -2.49 11.06
CA ARG A 60 -9.63 -2.30 12.49
C ARG A 60 -9.16 -0.97 13.03
N GLU A 61 -7.95 -0.58 12.72
CA GLU A 61 -7.38 0.68 13.21
C GLU A 61 -8.09 1.90 12.58
N LEU A 62 -8.40 1.89 11.28
CA LEU A 62 -9.14 2.97 10.64
C LEU A 62 -10.58 3.10 11.14
N VAL A 63 -11.28 1.98 11.37
CA VAL A 63 -12.63 2.00 11.96
C VAL A 63 -12.61 2.56 13.38
N LYS A 64 -11.61 2.20 14.21
CA LYS A 64 -11.41 2.82 15.54
C LYS A 64 -11.21 4.33 15.47
N LEU A 65 -10.57 4.83 14.43
CA LEU A 65 -10.37 6.25 14.19
C LEU A 65 -11.62 6.95 13.62
N GLY A 66 -12.68 6.21 13.30
CA GLY A 66 -13.96 6.77 12.85
C GLY A 66 -14.19 6.73 11.34
N ILE A 67 -13.34 6.06 10.57
CA ILE A 67 -13.60 5.83 9.14
C ILE A 67 -14.70 4.79 8.99
N ASP A 68 -15.68 5.08 8.14
CA ASP A 68 -16.78 4.15 7.84
C ASP A 68 -16.23 2.86 7.20
N GLU A 69 -16.63 1.73 7.76
CA GLU A 69 -16.21 0.41 7.31
C GLU A 69 -16.53 0.16 5.83
N SER A 70 -17.64 0.69 5.33
CA SER A 70 -18.07 0.56 3.94
C SER A 70 -17.10 1.20 2.93
N ARG A 71 -16.22 2.09 3.40
CA ARG A 71 -15.17 2.75 2.60
C ARG A 71 -13.87 1.95 2.54
N ILE A 72 -13.78 0.82 3.24
CA ILE A 72 -12.56 0.00 3.35
C ILE A 72 -12.78 -1.35 2.68
N ILE A 73 -12.06 -1.59 1.60
CA ILE A 73 -12.11 -2.84 0.85
C ILE A 73 -10.90 -3.68 1.23
N LEU A 74 -11.13 -4.91 1.70
CA LEU A 74 -10.06 -5.83 2.04
C LEU A 74 -9.66 -6.68 0.83
N GLU A 75 -8.38 -6.88 0.66
CA GLU A 75 -7.78 -7.85 -0.22
C GLU A 75 -6.71 -8.63 0.56
N ASP A 76 -7.00 -9.87 0.89
CA ASP A 76 -6.20 -10.73 1.76
C ASP A 76 -5.58 -11.95 1.04
N LYS A 77 -5.72 -12.04 -0.29
CA LYS A 77 -5.27 -13.18 -1.09
C LYS A 77 -3.88 -13.01 -1.68
N SER A 78 -3.43 -11.77 -1.82
CA SER A 78 -2.15 -11.47 -2.44
C SER A 78 -0.98 -11.83 -1.53
N THR A 79 0.10 -12.32 -2.13
CA THR A 79 1.35 -12.69 -1.47
C THR A 79 2.51 -11.75 -1.82
N SER A 80 2.30 -10.83 -2.76
CA SER A 80 3.29 -9.87 -3.21
C SER A 80 2.69 -8.51 -3.57
N THR A 81 3.49 -7.46 -3.53
CA THR A 81 3.04 -6.09 -3.88
C THR A 81 2.51 -6.01 -5.32
N ILE A 82 3.09 -6.77 -6.26
CA ILE A 82 2.63 -6.77 -7.65
C ILE A 82 1.26 -7.45 -7.79
N GLU A 83 1.04 -8.57 -7.08
CA GLU A 83 -0.27 -9.23 -7.01
C GLU A 83 -1.31 -8.32 -6.36
N ASN A 84 -0.94 -7.63 -5.28
CA ASN A 84 -1.78 -6.65 -4.62
C ASN A 84 -2.34 -5.64 -5.63
N LEU A 85 -1.49 -5.05 -6.43
CA LEU A 85 -1.88 -4.03 -7.40
C LEU A 85 -2.62 -4.62 -8.60
N ARG A 86 -2.25 -5.82 -9.09
CA ARG A 86 -2.95 -6.49 -10.20
C ARG A 86 -4.36 -6.89 -9.82
N PHE A 87 -4.56 -7.61 -8.71
CA PHE A 87 -5.90 -7.99 -8.23
C PHE A 87 -6.76 -6.76 -7.93
N SER A 88 -6.11 -5.70 -7.51
CA SER A 88 -6.77 -4.43 -7.29
C SER A 88 -7.31 -3.82 -8.58
N LYS A 89 -6.55 -3.87 -9.66
CA LYS A 89 -6.96 -3.36 -10.97
C LYS A 89 -8.15 -4.12 -11.54
N GLU A 90 -8.16 -5.45 -11.43
CA GLU A 90 -9.26 -6.30 -11.91
C GLU A 90 -10.60 -5.96 -11.27
N ILE A 91 -10.60 -5.54 -10.00
CA ILE A 91 -11.84 -5.20 -9.28
C ILE A 91 -12.32 -3.79 -9.62
N ILE A 92 -11.42 -2.86 -9.94
CA ILE A 92 -11.79 -1.46 -10.23
C ILE A 92 -12.42 -1.32 -11.62
N ASN A 93 -11.99 -2.14 -12.59
CA ASN A 93 -12.45 -2.14 -13.99
C ASN A 93 -12.72 -0.74 -14.60
N ASP A 94 -11.98 0.27 -14.15
CA ASP A 94 -12.12 1.67 -14.56
C ASP A 94 -10.76 2.35 -14.60
N ASP A 95 -10.15 2.39 -15.79
CA ASP A 95 -8.85 3.00 -16.05
C ASP A 95 -8.84 4.53 -15.82
N SER A 96 -10.01 5.15 -15.62
CA SER A 96 -10.13 6.60 -15.42
C SER A 96 -9.92 7.06 -13.98
N LYS A 97 -9.90 6.15 -13.01
CA LYS A 97 -9.79 6.52 -11.59
C LYS A 97 -8.34 6.81 -11.19
N HIS A 98 -8.19 7.89 -10.44
CA HIS A 98 -6.92 8.25 -9.83
C HIS A 98 -6.62 7.33 -8.67
N VAL A 99 -5.42 6.77 -8.63
CA VAL A 99 -4.96 5.82 -7.63
C VAL A 99 -3.87 6.47 -6.79
N GLY A 100 -4.11 6.59 -5.48
CA GLY A 100 -3.12 6.99 -4.50
C GLY A 100 -2.49 5.77 -3.85
N ILE A 101 -1.16 5.75 -3.69
CA ILE A 101 -0.45 4.68 -2.97
C ILE A 101 0.16 5.25 -1.71
N ILE A 102 -0.25 4.74 -0.55
CA ILE A 102 0.35 5.05 0.73
C ILE A 102 1.48 4.06 1.01
N THR A 103 2.68 4.57 1.14
CA THR A 103 3.86 3.83 1.55
C THR A 103 4.89 4.76 2.19
N ASN A 104 5.96 4.21 2.77
CA ASN A 104 7.03 5.04 3.32
C ASN A 104 7.93 5.57 2.20
N SER A 105 8.52 6.76 2.40
CA SER A 105 9.29 7.48 1.37
C SER A 105 10.39 6.64 0.70
N PHE A 106 11.09 5.79 1.46
CA PHE A 106 12.12 4.91 0.89
C PHE A 106 11.58 3.85 -0.05
N HIS A 107 10.28 3.54 0.02
CA HIS A 107 9.62 2.51 -0.79
C HIS A 107 8.82 3.07 -1.97
N GLU A 108 8.58 4.39 -2.02
CA GLU A 108 7.73 5.05 -3.03
C GLU A 108 8.16 4.76 -4.45
N TYR A 109 9.46 4.90 -4.71
CA TYR A 109 10.00 4.69 -6.06
C TYR A 109 9.70 3.27 -6.57
N ARG A 110 9.97 2.25 -5.75
CA ARG A 110 9.67 0.86 -6.11
C ARG A 110 8.18 0.60 -6.24
N ALA A 111 7.36 1.14 -5.35
CA ALA A 111 5.91 1.02 -5.43
C ALA A 111 5.33 1.65 -6.70
N GLY A 112 5.85 2.81 -7.11
CA GLY A 112 5.48 3.47 -8.36
C GLY A 112 5.84 2.65 -9.60
N LEU A 113 7.03 2.02 -9.63
CA LEU A 113 7.43 1.11 -10.72
C LEU A 113 6.50 -0.10 -10.81
N ILE A 114 6.20 -0.73 -9.66
CA ILE A 114 5.29 -1.88 -9.60
C ILE A 114 3.88 -1.51 -10.05
N ALA A 115 3.40 -0.32 -9.70
CA ALA A 115 2.09 0.15 -10.13
C ALA A 115 2.02 0.34 -11.66
N ARG A 116 3.06 0.90 -12.26
CA ARG A 116 3.16 1.00 -13.73
C ARG A 116 3.18 -0.36 -14.39
N GLU A 117 3.95 -1.32 -13.85
CA GLU A 117 3.97 -2.71 -14.32
C GLU A 117 2.60 -3.38 -14.19
N ALA A 118 1.84 -3.08 -13.15
CA ALA A 118 0.46 -3.53 -12.98
C ALA A 118 -0.52 -2.83 -13.96
N GLY A 119 -0.05 -1.87 -14.76
CA GLY A 119 -0.81 -1.18 -15.80
C GLY A 119 -1.61 0.03 -15.30
N TYR A 120 -1.15 0.70 -14.24
CA TYR A 120 -1.72 1.97 -13.79
C TYR A 120 -1.02 3.15 -14.46
N ASP A 121 -1.76 4.00 -15.16
CA ASP A 121 -1.22 5.19 -15.82
C ASP A 121 -1.23 6.43 -14.91
N LYS A 122 -2.18 6.50 -13.98
CA LYS A 122 -2.39 7.66 -13.09
C LYS A 122 -2.19 7.25 -11.62
N VAL A 123 -0.94 7.24 -11.20
CA VAL A 123 -0.54 6.86 -9.83
C VAL A 123 0.00 8.07 -9.11
N TYR A 124 -0.53 8.34 -7.92
CA TYR A 124 -0.04 9.36 -7.00
C TYR A 124 0.59 8.69 -5.79
N SER A 125 1.71 9.20 -5.34
CA SER A 125 2.29 8.79 -4.06
C SER A 125 1.71 9.65 -2.94
N VAL A 126 1.31 8.99 -1.85
CA VAL A 126 0.90 9.62 -0.59
C VAL A 126 1.90 9.15 0.47
N PRO A 127 2.96 9.95 0.73
CA PRO A 127 4.07 9.51 1.54
C PRO A 127 3.72 9.46 3.03
N ALA A 128 3.79 8.28 3.63
CA ALA A 128 3.75 8.16 5.09
C ALA A 128 5.11 8.52 5.71
N VAL A 129 5.07 9.23 6.83
CA VAL A 129 6.27 9.65 7.54
C VAL A 129 7.18 8.45 7.83
N THR A 130 8.44 8.57 7.43
CA THR A 130 9.48 7.59 7.73
C THR A 130 10.13 7.94 9.05
N LEU A 131 10.03 7.03 10.03
CA LEU A 131 10.70 7.18 11.31
C LEU A 131 12.21 6.98 11.14
N PHE A 132 12.98 7.99 11.49
CA PHE A 132 14.44 7.91 11.50
C PHE A 132 14.94 7.15 12.76
N PRO A 133 16.05 6.34 12.69
CA PRO A 133 16.89 6.09 11.52
C PRO A 133 16.40 4.90 10.68
N VAL A 134 16.12 5.17 9.41
CA VAL A 134 15.92 4.07 8.45
C VAL A 134 17.32 3.48 8.19
N GLY A 135 17.56 2.30 8.70
CA GLY A 135 18.87 1.67 8.59
C GLY A 135 19.32 1.48 7.15
N ILE A 136 20.63 1.53 6.92
CA ILE A 136 21.27 1.30 5.61
C ILE A 136 20.76 0.01 4.94
N HIS A 137 20.43 -1.02 5.74
CA HIS A 137 19.88 -2.28 5.22
C HIS A 137 18.51 -2.13 4.51
N TYR A 138 17.66 -1.16 4.93
CA TYR A 138 16.40 -0.89 4.22
C TYR A 138 16.68 -0.25 2.86
N MET A 139 17.62 0.69 2.79
CA MET A 139 18.02 1.31 1.52
C MET A 139 18.63 0.28 0.58
N LEU A 140 19.50 -0.61 1.06
CA LEU A 140 20.08 -1.70 0.28
C LEU A 140 18.98 -2.67 -0.20
N ARG A 141 18.03 -3.03 0.66
CA ARG A 141 16.89 -3.89 0.27
C ARG A 141 16.08 -3.26 -0.86
N GLU A 142 15.77 -1.97 -0.77
CA GLU A 142 15.02 -1.28 -1.81
C GLU A 142 15.82 -1.18 -3.12
N PHE A 143 17.12 -0.91 -3.04
CA PHE A 143 18.00 -0.93 -4.20
C PHE A 143 17.98 -2.30 -4.90
N PHE A 144 18.19 -3.38 -4.17
CA PHE A 144 18.13 -4.72 -4.74
C PHE A 144 16.73 -5.08 -5.24
N GLY A 145 15.67 -4.60 -4.59
CA GLY A 145 14.30 -4.74 -5.05
C GLY A 145 14.05 -4.08 -6.41
N VAL A 146 14.61 -2.90 -6.63
CA VAL A 146 14.53 -2.18 -7.92
C VAL A 146 15.36 -2.91 -8.99
N VAL A 147 16.57 -3.34 -8.65
CA VAL A 147 17.43 -4.14 -9.58
C VAL A 147 16.72 -5.42 -10.01
N ARG A 148 16.07 -6.11 -9.08
CA ARG A 148 15.28 -7.31 -9.38
C ARG A 148 14.13 -7.01 -10.32
N LEU A 149 13.35 -5.96 -10.07
CA LEU A 149 12.27 -5.52 -10.96
C LEU A 149 12.80 -5.20 -12.36
N TRP A 150 13.96 -4.53 -12.44
CA TRP A 150 14.58 -4.23 -13.71
C TRP A 150 15.01 -5.50 -14.47
N MET A 151 15.52 -6.51 -13.78
CA MET A 151 15.87 -7.79 -14.40
C MET A 151 14.65 -8.59 -14.85
N GLU A 152 13.56 -8.57 -14.06
CA GLU A 152 12.33 -9.32 -14.36
C GLU A 152 11.47 -8.62 -15.43
N TYR A 153 11.43 -7.29 -15.45
CA TYR A 153 10.51 -6.47 -16.24
C TYR A 153 11.20 -5.36 -17.04
N GLY A 154 12.48 -5.48 -17.34
CA GLY A 154 13.39 -4.43 -17.85
C GLY A 154 12.99 -3.67 -19.11
N ARG A 155 11.82 -3.96 -19.70
CA ARG A 155 11.26 -3.20 -20.82
C ARG A 155 10.25 -2.13 -20.40
N VAL A 156 9.82 -2.11 -19.13
CA VAL A 156 8.76 -1.22 -18.62
C VAL A 156 9.34 0.02 -17.93
N ILE A 157 10.62 0.00 -17.61
CA ILE A 157 11.30 1.05 -16.82
C ILE A 157 11.97 2.11 -17.72
N LEU A 158 12.06 1.87 -19.01
CA LEU A 158 12.54 2.80 -20.03
C LEU A 158 11.37 3.35 -20.84
#